data_ddb48d27b7b188fa7a1aa482e84e3b5c
#
_entry.id   ddb48d27b7b188fa7a1aa482e84e3b5c
#
_cell.length_a   1.000
_cell.length_b   1.000
_cell.length_c   1.000
_cell.angle_alpha   90.00
_cell.angle_beta   90.00
_cell.angle_gamma   90.00
#
_symmetry.space_group_name_H-M   'P 1'
#
loop_
_entity.id
_entity.type
_entity.pdbx_description
1 polymer ?
#
loop_
_entity_poly.entity_id
_entity_poly.type
_entity_poly.pdbx_seq_one_letter_code
_entity_poly.pdbx_strand_id
1 'polypeptide(L)'
;MITAVTPWTTTVQEDIASSEPFFMIRLNAYVLKLYNTGDSLWLVAEWADGGQIAFRLAFGMNSQFGKVSVTEAGRETLLTVSTRLGAYRVVLFLPESTETVFRYTTSFRAKFPRLIPFWPRDIVPLTKGGRVEKTSGTIYAKQIGSRSGQLYFSMTKPRTGSVFYLQNLTAMSPYCEATEVSLRETVGGKWPEIGFQFPVNAQTALPDDKEFIISDAFVLLDADIPDSEEQITANFLDYLAIIYLLIPKPAPAQHDWLPTAEKVLEDLYTNKGCWTQTDGVPYLNAYVADYATPSEIMVQLAVLLPLQEYLIWADREHHLYNDLNRGLSAFYDKTIKSIVRWLPALEDQLDKSEEQKREMVMDSWYLHHPLLNLARLALRGDSTAKDLFLNSIDYAIKVAQHFDYHWPVFYKMTTLEVLKAETSPSEGGEKDVPGSYAHVMLLAWQLTREKQYLNEARKALKSLDGLVFDIFYQANNTAFAAGALAELYKVTNEQHYLDLSFRCLAGIFKNCQLWDCNYGYGHHFPYFFSVFPLNDAPYTAAYEELEVFAALHHYLEVTKDMEIPASLKVLIPEFIKYALGRLAY
;
A
#
# COMPACT_ATOMS: atom_id res chain seq x y z
N MET A 1 20.10 -20.81 -17.76
CA MET A 1 19.67 -21.45 -16.47
C MET A 1 18.32 -22.11 -16.76
N ILE A 2 18.06 -23.32 -16.27
CA ILE A 2 16.76 -24.00 -16.41
C ILE A 2 15.97 -23.69 -15.13
N THR A 3 14.74 -23.22 -15.27
CA THR A 3 13.85 -22.93 -14.15
C THR A 3 13.29 -24.24 -13.60
N ALA A 4 13.32 -24.42 -12.28
CA ALA A 4 12.67 -25.55 -11.63
C ALA A 4 11.14 -25.44 -11.76
N VAL A 5 10.50 -26.53 -12.16
CA VAL A 5 9.06 -26.60 -12.36
C VAL A 5 8.48 -27.77 -11.54
N THR A 6 7.22 -27.65 -11.13
CA THR A 6 6.50 -28.74 -10.47
C THR A 6 5.96 -29.73 -11.51
N PRO A 7 5.62 -30.97 -11.12
CA PRO A 7 4.89 -31.90 -11.99
C PRO A 7 3.60 -31.29 -12.55
N TRP A 8 2.90 -30.52 -11.74
CA TRP A 8 1.70 -29.78 -12.14
C TRP A 8 1.97 -28.87 -13.36
N THR A 9 2.99 -28.02 -13.30
CA THR A 9 3.34 -27.09 -14.39
C THR A 9 3.75 -27.86 -15.66
N THR A 10 4.43 -29.00 -15.52
CA THR A 10 4.76 -29.88 -16.65
C THR A 10 3.49 -30.41 -17.33
N THR A 11 2.49 -30.87 -16.55
CA THR A 11 1.21 -31.30 -17.09
C THR A 11 0.49 -30.17 -17.85
N VAL A 12 0.42 -28.97 -17.29
CA VAL A 12 -0.18 -27.81 -17.98
C VAL A 12 0.50 -27.53 -19.32
N GLN A 13 1.82 -27.57 -19.36
CA GLN A 13 2.59 -27.40 -20.59
C GLN A 13 2.24 -28.44 -21.66
N GLU A 14 2.18 -29.72 -21.28
CA GLU A 14 1.88 -30.82 -22.18
C GLU A 14 0.43 -30.76 -22.69
N ASP A 15 -0.51 -30.45 -21.81
CA ASP A 15 -1.93 -30.33 -22.11
C ASP A 15 -2.21 -29.18 -23.09
N ILE A 16 -1.62 -28.00 -22.90
CA ILE A 16 -1.77 -26.88 -23.82
C ILE A 16 -1.11 -27.21 -25.18
N ALA A 17 0.09 -27.81 -25.18
CA ALA A 17 0.81 -28.16 -26.40
C ALA A 17 0.11 -29.25 -27.25
N SER A 18 -0.66 -30.13 -26.62
CA SER A 18 -1.41 -31.21 -27.28
C SER A 18 -2.84 -30.84 -27.65
N SER A 19 -3.32 -29.67 -27.24
CA SER A 19 -4.69 -29.21 -27.49
C SER A 19 -4.74 -28.18 -28.62
N GLU A 20 -5.85 -28.17 -29.37
CA GLU A 20 -6.14 -27.11 -30.34
C GLU A 20 -7.01 -26.03 -29.68
N PRO A 21 -6.81 -24.73 -29.98
CA PRO A 21 -7.67 -23.69 -29.48
C PRO A 21 -9.07 -23.80 -30.08
N PHE A 22 -10.08 -23.78 -29.22
CA PHE A 22 -11.48 -23.84 -29.69
C PHE A 22 -12.04 -22.45 -30.04
N PHE A 23 -11.36 -21.36 -29.63
CA PHE A 23 -11.75 -20.00 -29.93
C PHE A 23 -10.54 -19.07 -29.88
N MET A 24 -10.55 -17.98 -30.68
CA MET A 24 -9.47 -17.01 -30.75
C MET A 24 -10.02 -15.58 -30.86
N ILE A 25 -9.36 -14.66 -30.14
CA ILE A 25 -9.69 -13.24 -30.13
C ILE A 25 -8.43 -12.45 -30.49
N ARG A 26 -8.54 -11.45 -31.36
CA ARG A 26 -7.48 -10.46 -31.57
C ARG A 26 -7.71 -9.27 -30.66
N LEU A 27 -6.70 -8.90 -29.90
CA LEU A 27 -6.73 -7.74 -29.02
C LEU A 27 -5.45 -6.92 -29.25
N ASN A 28 -5.55 -5.84 -30.01
CA ASN A 28 -4.43 -5.01 -30.46
C ASN A 28 -3.36 -5.86 -31.17
N ALA A 29 -2.11 -5.86 -30.68
CA ALA A 29 -1.00 -6.64 -31.22
C ALA A 29 -0.99 -8.11 -30.74
N TYR A 30 -1.92 -8.53 -29.90
CA TYR A 30 -1.92 -9.85 -29.26
C TYR A 30 -3.00 -10.76 -29.85
N VAL A 31 -2.73 -12.06 -29.76
CA VAL A 31 -3.71 -13.11 -30.06
C VAL A 31 -4.00 -13.85 -28.77
N LEU A 32 -5.28 -13.82 -28.34
CA LEU A 32 -5.78 -14.55 -27.20
C LEU A 32 -6.40 -15.86 -27.69
N LYS A 33 -5.86 -17.00 -27.28
CA LYS A 33 -6.32 -18.35 -27.68
C LYS A 33 -6.96 -19.04 -26.49
N LEU A 34 -8.14 -19.60 -26.68
CA LEU A 34 -8.88 -20.33 -25.66
C LEU A 34 -8.74 -21.83 -25.86
N TYR A 35 -8.31 -22.52 -24.81
CA TYR A 35 -8.09 -23.98 -24.81
C TYR A 35 -8.97 -24.65 -23.75
N ASN A 36 -9.51 -25.83 -24.11
CA ASN A 36 -10.06 -26.80 -23.16
C ASN A 36 -9.09 -27.97 -23.09
N THR A 37 -8.36 -28.08 -22.00
CA THR A 37 -7.37 -29.14 -21.78
C THR A 37 -7.94 -30.32 -20.96
N GLY A 38 -9.25 -30.46 -20.96
CA GLY A 38 -9.94 -31.49 -20.21
C GLY A 38 -10.32 -31.04 -18.81
N ASP A 39 -9.38 -30.79 -17.90
CA ASP A 39 -9.63 -30.34 -16.54
C ASP A 39 -9.48 -28.84 -16.31
N SER A 40 -9.07 -28.09 -17.33
CA SER A 40 -8.88 -26.65 -17.23
C SER A 40 -9.29 -25.91 -18.51
N LEU A 41 -9.87 -24.72 -18.34
CA LEU A 41 -10.04 -23.74 -19.41
C LEU A 41 -8.91 -22.72 -19.29
N TRP A 42 -8.17 -22.51 -20.40
CA TRP A 42 -7.06 -21.58 -20.47
C TRP A 42 -7.29 -20.50 -21.50
N LEU A 43 -6.90 -19.27 -21.17
CA LEU A 43 -6.65 -18.20 -22.11
C LEU A 43 -5.15 -18.03 -22.24
N VAL A 44 -4.61 -18.23 -23.43
CA VAL A 44 -3.18 -18.05 -23.73
C VAL A 44 -3.01 -16.78 -24.54
N ALA A 45 -2.34 -15.79 -23.97
CA ALA A 45 -1.93 -14.58 -24.66
C ALA A 45 -0.58 -14.78 -25.32
N GLU A 46 -0.47 -14.47 -26.62
CA GLU A 46 0.75 -14.60 -27.42
C GLU A 46 1.30 -13.21 -27.77
N TRP A 47 2.60 -13.03 -27.53
CA TRP A 47 3.39 -11.89 -27.97
C TRP A 47 4.03 -12.14 -29.34
N ALA A 48 4.27 -11.09 -30.11
CA ALA A 48 4.84 -11.18 -31.45
C ALA A 48 6.18 -11.95 -31.47
N ASP A 49 6.99 -11.79 -30.43
CA ASP A 49 8.30 -12.45 -30.29
C ASP A 49 8.22 -13.91 -29.81
N GLY A 50 7.02 -14.44 -29.65
CA GLY A 50 6.75 -15.84 -29.41
C GLY A 50 6.79 -16.28 -27.94
N GLY A 51 6.83 -15.36 -26.98
CA GLY A 51 6.50 -15.65 -25.60
C GLY A 51 4.98 -15.78 -25.43
N GLN A 52 4.56 -16.58 -24.47
CA GLN A 52 3.14 -16.82 -24.18
C GLN A 52 2.92 -16.80 -22.67
N ILE A 53 1.77 -16.33 -22.25
CA ILE A 53 1.32 -16.42 -20.86
C ILE A 53 -0.07 -17.01 -20.84
N ALA A 54 -0.23 -18.12 -20.13
CA ALA A 54 -1.48 -18.82 -19.96
C ALA A 54 -2.16 -18.36 -18.66
N PHE A 55 -3.42 -17.94 -18.76
CA PHE A 55 -4.30 -17.59 -17.64
C PHE A 55 -5.38 -18.66 -17.51
N ARG A 56 -5.50 -19.28 -16.33
CA ARG A 56 -6.54 -20.27 -16.09
C ARG A 56 -7.85 -19.57 -15.79
N LEU A 57 -8.81 -19.75 -16.67
CA LEU A 57 -10.16 -19.21 -16.52
C LEU A 57 -11.02 -20.08 -15.60
N ALA A 58 -10.88 -21.41 -15.66
CA ALA A 58 -11.61 -22.36 -14.81
C ALA A 58 -10.78 -23.63 -14.57
N PHE A 59 -10.98 -24.24 -13.40
CA PHE A 59 -10.35 -25.50 -13.02
C PHE A 59 -11.41 -26.54 -12.62
N GLY A 60 -11.41 -27.69 -13.28
CA GLY A 60 -12.40 -28.73 -13.12
C GLY A 60 -12.23 -29.62 -11.89
N MET A 61 -11.20 -29.39 -11.05
CA MET A 61 -10.95 -30.15 -9.82
C MET A 61 -10.87 -31.66 -10.08
N ASN A 62 -10.02 -32.07 -11.01
CA ASN A 62 -9.91 -33.46 -11.50
C ASN A 62 -11.21 -34.03 -12.16
N SER A 63 -12.10 -33.16 -12.62
CA SER A 63 -13.25 -33.51 -13.40
C SER A 63 -13.14 -32.92 -14.80
N GLN A 64 -13.39 -33.75 -15.80
CA GLN A 64 -13.32 -33.34 -17.20
C GLN A 64 -14.41 -32.34 -17.54
N PHE A 65 -14.04 -31.27 -18.24
CA PHE A 65 -14.97 -30.34 -18.87
C PHE A 65 -15.67 -31.01 -20.06
N GLY A 66 -16.97 -30.78 -20.17
CA GLY A 66 -17.71 -31.10 -21.38
C GLY A 66 -17.42 -30.15 -22.53
N LYS A 67 -18.29 -30.14 -23.52
CA LYS A 67 -18.21 -29.20 -24.63
C LYS A 67 -18.46 -27.79 -24.12
N VAL A 68 -17.55 -26.87 -24.47
CA VAL A 68 -17.68 -25.43 -24.16
C VAL A 68 -18.65 -24.81 -25.17
N SER A 69 -19.66 -24.12 -24.68
CA SER A 69 -20.52 -23.26 -25.50
C SER A 69 -19.96 -21.83 -25.47
N VAL A 70 -19.83 -21.22 -26.62
CA VAL A 70 -19.34 -19.84 -26.78
C VAL A 70 -20.45 -18.97 -27.32
N THR A 71 -20.69 -17.83 -26.70
CA THR A 71 -21.65 -16.83 -27.16
C THR A 71 -20.99 -15.46 -27.11
N GLU A 72 -20.95 -14.76 -28.24
CA GLU A 72 -20.41 -13.39 -28.33
C GLU A 72 -21.56 -12.38 -28.27
N ALA A 73 -21.39 -11.34 -27.46
CA ALA A 73 -22.34 -10.25 -27.32
C ALA A 73 -21.57 -8.91 -27.16
N GLY A 74 -21.34 -8.23 -28.26
CA GLY A 74 -20.60 -6.98 -28.26
C GLY A 74 -19.15 -7.15 -27.79
N ARG A 75 -18.85 -6.62 -26.61
CA ARG A 75 -17.48 -6.71 -26.00
C ARG A 75 -17.33 -7.89 -25.04
N GLU A 76 -18.36 -8.68 -24.88
CA GLU A 76 -18.36 -9.83 -24.00
C GLU A 76 -18.35 -11.14 -24.79
N THR A 77 -17.54 -12.08 -24.33
CA THR A 77 -17.58 -13.48 -24.78
C THR A 77 -17.95 -14.33 -23.58
N LEU A 78 -19.12 -14.96 -23.64
CA LEU A 78 -19.62 -15.85 -22.61
C LEU A 78 -19.21 -17.29 -22.95
N LEU A 79 -18.52 -17.96 -22.04
CA LEU A 79 -18.22 -19.38 -22.09
C LEU A 79 -19.04 -20.07 -21.01
N THR A 80 -19.74 -21.12 -21.39
CA THR A 80 -20.45 -22.01 -20.45
C THR A 80 -19.99 -23.44 -20.62
N VAL A 81 -19.71 -24.10 -19.51
CA VAL A 81 -19.25 -25.49 -19.52
C VAL A 81 -19.66 -26.21 -18.24
N SER A 82 -19.99 -27.48 -18.37
CA SER A 82 -20.37 -28.34 -17.22
C SER A 82 -19.32 -29.41 -16.99
N THR A 83 -19.20 -29.79 -15.72
CA THR A 83 -18.48 -30.97 -15.26
C THR A 83 -19.44 -31.88 -14.48
N ARG A 84 -18.99 -33.07 -14.07
CA ARG A 84 -19.76 -33.87 -13.11
C ARG A 84 -19.91 -33.20 -11.74
N LEU A 85 -19.06 -32.19 -11.44
CA LEU A 85 -18.99 -31.50 -10.13
C LEU A 85 -19.87 -30.25 -10.07
N GLY A 86 -20.11 -29.60 -11.21
CA GLY A 86 -20.86 -28.36 -11.28
C GLY A 86 -20.80 -27.74 -12.66
N ALA A 87 -21.36 -26.55 -12.77
CA ALA A 87 -21.34 -25.73 -13.99
C ALA A 87 -20.49 -24.46 -13.78
N TYR A 88 -19.72 -24.13 -14.80
CA TYR A 88 -18.92 -22.90 -14.85
C TYR A 88 -19.49 -21.94 -15.89
N ARG A 89 -19.45 -20.68 -15.57
CA ARG A 89 -19.73 -19.57 -16.48
C ARG A 89 -18.55 -18.63 -16.43
N VAL A 90 -17.93 -18.38 -17.59
CA VAL A 90 -16.82 -17.43 -17.73
C VAL A 90 -17.27 -16.31 -18.65
N VAL A 91 -17.17 -15.08 -18.19
CA VAL A 91 -17.37 -13.88 -19.00
C VAL A 91 -16.01 -13.25 -19.27
N LEU A 92 -15.59 -13.24 -20.51
CA LEU A 92 -14.42 -12.49 -20.98
C LEU A 92 -14.92 -11.15 -21.53
N PHE A 93 -14.45 -10.06 -20.96
CA PHE A 93 -14.82 -8.71 -21.35
C PHE A 93 -13.60 -7.92 -21.86
N LEU A 94 -13.76 -7.28 -23.01
CA LEU A 94 -12.75 -6.44 -23.63
C LEU A 94 -13.19 -4.97 -23.50
N PRO A 95 -12.66 -4.22 -22.51
CA PRO A 95 -13.05 -2.81 -22.35
C PRO A 95 -12.59 -1.95 -23.52
N GLU A 96 -13.22 -0.81 -23.71
CA GLU A 96 -12.72 0.21 -24.62
C GLU A 96 -11.53 0.90 -23.96
N SER A 97 -10.34 0.64 -24.51
CA SER A 97 -9.10 1.17 -23.99
C SER A 97 -8.09 1.30 -25.13
N THR A 98 -7.21 2.28 -25.05
CA THR A 98 -6.02 2.40 -25.91
C THR A 98 -5.00 1.31 -25.56
N GLU A 99 -5.02 0.86 -24.30
CA GLU A 99 -4.14 -0.17 -23.79
C GLU A 99 -4.72 -1.58 -23.99
N THR A 100 -3.85 -2.58 -23.98
CA THR A 100 -4.27 -3.97 -24.15
C THR A 100 -4.73 -4.55 -22.82
N VAL A 101 -6.03 -4.40 -22.54
CA VAL A 101 -6.67 -4.84 -21.31
C VAL A 101 -7.78 -5.82 -21.60
N PHE A 102 -7.92 -6.85 -20.79
CA PHE A 102 -9.10 -7.71 -20.73
C PHE A 102 -9.47 -8.04 -19.28
N ARG A 103 -10.73 -8.39 -19.06
CA ARG A 103 -11.25 -8.89 -17.78
C ARG A 103 -11.86 -10.25 -18.00
N TYR A 104 -11.66 -11.18 -17.06
CA TYR A 104 -12.44 -12.40 -17.01
C TYR A 104 -13.06 -12.58 -15.63
N THR A 105 -14.35 -12.94 -15.63
CA THR A 105 -15.09 -13.26 -14.41
C THR A 105 -15.56 -14.70 -14.51
N THR A 106 -15.15 -15.53 -13.58
CA THR A 106 -15.53 -16.94 -13.52
C THR A 106 -16.45 -17.19 -12.35
N SER A 107 -17.61 -17.76 -12.63
CA SER A 107 -18.53 -18.24 -11.62
C SER A 107 -18.65 -19.76 -11.67
N PHE A 108 -18.95 -20.32 -10.51
CA PHE A 108 -19.17 -21.76 -10.34
C PHE A 108 -20.41 -22.02 -9.53
N ARG A 109 -21.27 -22.96 -10.02
CA ARG A 109 -22.39 -23.53 -9.29
C ARG A 109 -22.15 -25.02 -9.08
N ALA A 110 -21.99 -25.42 -7.83
CA ALA A 110 -21.79 -26.82 -7.47
C ALA A 110 -23.09 -27.62 -7.70
N LYS A 111 -22.97 -28.92 -8.03
CA LYS A 111 -24.13 -29.84 -8.10
C LYS A 111 -24.54 -30.39 -6.74
N PHE A 112 -23.67 -30.34 -5.76
CA PHE A 112 -23.88 -30.77 -4.38
C PHE A 112 -22.85 -30.07 -3.48
N PRO A 113 -23.10 -29.94 -2.17
CA PRO A 113 -22.18 -29.28 -1.25
C PRO A 113 -20.77 -29.87 -1.34
N ARG A 114 -19.72 -29.00 -1.35
CA ARG A 114 -18.38 -29.44 -1.73
C ARG A 114 -17.27 -28.80 -0.92
N LEU A 115 -16.30 -29.63 -0.56
CA LEU A 115 -14.98 -29.16 -0.12
C LEU A 115 -14.05 -29.03 -1.34
N ILE A 116 -13.21 -27.98 -1.33
CA ILE A 116 -12.20 -27.70 -2.34
C ILE A 116 -10.84 -27.72 -1.64
N PRO A 117 -10.16 -28.88 -1.61
CA PRO A 117 -8.91 -29.02 -0.84
C PRO A 117 -7.67 -28.51 -1.58
N PHE A 118 -7.77 -28.30 -2.88
CA PHE A 118 -6.66 -27.88 -3.72
C PHE A 118 -7.14 -27.01 -4.88
N TRP A 119 -6.37 -25.93 -5.13
CA TRP A 119 -6.54 -25.07 -6.31
C TRP A 119 -5.19 -24.50 -6.73
N PRO A 120 -4.70 -24.80 -7.92
CA PRO A 120 -3.40 -24.30 -8.38
C PRO A 120 -3.46 -22.83 -8.81
N ARG A 121 -2.30 -22.15 -8.82
CA ARG A 121 -2.20 -20.78 -9.32
C ARG A 121 -2.60 -20.68 -10.79
N ASP A 122 -3.11 -19.54 -11.18
CA ASP A 122 -3.83 -19.37 -12.46
C ASP A 122 -2.95 -18.83 -13.60
N ILE A 123 -1.69 -18.49 -13.38
CA ILE A 123 -0.79 -17.94 -14.41
C ILE A 123 0.43 -18.83 -14.61
N VAL A 124 0.66 -19.24 -15.85
CA VAL A 124 1.82 -20.05 -16.26
C VAL A 124 2.47 -19.44 -17.51
N PRO A 125 3.75 -18.99 -17.42
CA PRO A 125 4.50 -18.48 -18.58
C PRO A 125 5.01 -19.64 -19.44
N LEU A 126 4.99 -19.44 -20.76
CA LEU A 126 5.37 -20.45 -21.76
C LEU A 126 6.27 -19.83 -22.83
N THR A 127 7.22 -20.60 -23.36
CA THR A 127 7.87 -20.26 -24.64
C THR A 127 6.92 -20.53 -25.81
N LYS A 128 7.23 -20.07 -27.01
CA LYS A 128 6.49 -20.38 -28.24
C LYS A 128 6.33 -21.90 -28.48
N GLY A 129 7.27 -22.70 -28.02
CA GLY A 129 7.19 -24.16 -28.05
C GLY A 129 6.54 -24.80 -26.82
N GLY A 130 5.83 -24.01 -26.02
CA GLY A 130 5.11 -24.49 -24.83
C GLY A 130 5.99 -24.89 -23.65
N ARG A 131 7.26 -24.47 -23.56
CA ARG A 131 8.23 -24.91 -22.54
C ARG A 131 8.34 -23.92 -21.38
N VAL A 132 7.88 -24.31 -20.19
CA VAL A 132 7.90 -23.49 -18.96
C VAL A 132 9.30 -23.40 -18.36
N GLU A 133 10.02 -24.52 -18.30
CA GLU A 133 11.36 -24.60 -17.70
C GLU A 133 12.43 -23.76 -18.44
N LYS A 134 12.11 -23.28 -19.63
CA LYS A 134 12.96 -22.37 -20.42
C LYS A 134 12.58 -20.90 -20.24
N THR A 135 11.61 -20.60 -19.40
CA THR A 135 11.20 -19.24 -19.11
C THR A 135 11.92 -18.67 -17.89
N SER A 136 12.09 -17.36 -17.85
CA SER A 136 12.43 -16.63 -16.64
C SER A 136 11.74 -15.27 -16.65
N GLY A 137 11.47 -14.74 -15.46
CA GLY A 137 10.82 -13.45 -15.28
C GLY A 137 11.14 -12.82 -13.94
N THR A 138 10.75 -11.57 -13.82
CA THR A 138 10.90 -10.77 -12.61
C THR A 138 9.51 -10.36 -12.11
N ILE A 139 9.26 -10.58 -10.83
CA ILE A 139 8.04 -10.09 -10.15
C ILE A 139 8.42 -8.80 -9.42
N TYR A 140 7.81 -7.69 -9.82
CA TYR A 140 8.07 -6.36 -9.26
C TYR A 140 7.15 -6.05 -8.07
N ALA A 141 5.88 -6.45 -8.16
CA ALA A 141 4.91 -6.28 -7.09
C ALA A 141 3.98 -7.48 -6.99
N LYS A 142 3.57 -7.83 -5.77
CA LYS A 142 2.58 -8.88 -5.49
C LYS A 142 1.83 -8.55 -4.20
N GLN A 143 0.65 -9.12 -4.05
CA GLN A 143 -0.10 -9.04 -2.80
C GLN A 143 0.71 -9.63 -1.64
N ILE A 144 0.76 -8.91 -0.53
CA ILE A 144 1.27 -9.39 0.75
C ILE A 144 0.14 -9.25 1.78
N GLY A 145 -0.16 -10.33 2.51
CA GLY A 145 -1.27 -10.34 3.46
C GLY A 145 -2.62 -10.13 2.80
N SER A 146 -3.45 -9.27 3.37
CA SER A 146 -4.82 -9.00 2.91
C SER A 146 -4.94 -7.76 2.02
N ARG A 147 -3.85 -7.25 1.45
CA ARG A 147 -3.84 -5.91 0.87
C ARG A 147 -4.46 -5.79 -0.53
N SER A 148 -3.69 -6.00 -1.59
CA SER A 148 -4.02 -5.37 -2.86
C SER A 148 -4.71 -6.26 -3.88
N GLY A 149 -4.44 -7.53 -3.95
CA GLY A 149 -4.81 -8.36 -5.10
C GLY A 149 -4.02 -8.07 -6.38
N GLN A 150 -2.96 -7.25 -6.30
CA GLN A 150 -2.12 -6.83 -7.41
C GLN A 150 -0.98 -7.81 -7.67
N LEU A 151 -0.60 -7.94 -8.94
CA LEU A 151 0.61 -8.65 -9.37
C LEU A 151 1.17 -7.94 -10.61
N TYR A 152 2.43 -7.48 -10.52
CA TYR A 152 3.15 -6.90 -11.64
C TYR A 152 4.44 -7.67 -11.90
N PHE A 153 4.62 -8.13 -13.13
CA PHE A 153 5.78 -8.93 -13.50
C PHE A 153 6.13 -8.77 -14.98
N SER A 154 7.35 -9.13 -15.34
CA SER A 154 7.79 -9.26 -16.73
C SER A 154 8.36 -10.65 -17.00
N MET A 155 8.13 -11.17 -18.19
CA MET A 155 8.80 -12.37 -18.72
C MET A 155 10.01 -11.93 -19.51
N THR A 156 11.20 -12.25 -18.99
CA THR A 156 12.50 -11.78 -19.54
C THR A 156 13.16 -12.80 -20.47
N LYS A 157 12.79 -14.10 -20.35
CA LYS A 157 13.22 -15.17 -21.25
C LYS A 157 12.05 -16.09 -21.60
N PRO A 158 11.72 -16.24 -22.90
CA PRO A 158 12.15 -15.33 -23.99
C PRO A 158 11.80 -13.89 -23.64
N ARG A 159 12.46 -12.89 -24.23
CA ARG A 159 12.09 -11.50 -24.03
C ARG A 159 10.68 -11.31 -24.60
N THR A 160 9.70 -11.12 -23.73
CA THR A 160 8.27 -11.17 -24.09
C THR A 160 7.62 -9.83 -23.82
N GLY A 161 7.50 -9.44 -22.55
CA GLY A 161 6.83 -8.23 -22.14
C GLY A 161 6.44 -8.24 -20.68
N SER A 162 5.59 -7.31 -20.30
CA SER A 162 5.10 -7.11 -18.94
C SER A 162 3.62 -7.45 -18.81
N VAL A 163 3.21 -7.81 -17.61
CA VAL A 163 1.81 -8.04 -17.25
C VAL A 163 1.52 -7.35 -15.94
N PHE A 164 0.46 -6.55 -15.91
CA PHE A 164 -0.17 -6.13 -14.68
C PHE A 164 -1.51 -6.87 -14.51
N TYR A 165 -1.64 -7.56 -13.39
CA TYR A 165 -2.78 -8.38 -13.05
C TYR A 165 -3.39 -7.84 -11.75
N LEU A 166 -4.71 -7.72 -11.70
CA LEU A 166 -5.45 -7.38 -10.50
C LEU A 166 -6.64 -8.32 -10.33
N GLN A 167 -6.67 -9.02 -9.21
CA GLN A 167 -7.82 -9.82 -8.79
C GLN A 167 -8.77 -8.94 -7.96
N ASN A 168 -10.00 -8.74 -8.42
CA ASN A 168 -11.06 -8.08 -7.66
C ASN A 168 -11.55 -8.98 -6.54
N LEU A 169 -10.93 -8.87 -5.38
CA LEU A 169 -11.19 -9.73 -4.23
C LEU A 169 -12.60 -9.50 -3.65
N THR A 170 -13.19 -8.31 -3.82
CA THR A 170 -14.55 -7.99 -3.38
C THR A 170 -15.58 -8.98 -3.97
N ALA A 171 -15.41 -9.35 -5.24
CA ALA A 171 -16.34 -10.24 -5.94
C ALA A 171 -16.45 -11.64 -5.32
N MET A 172 -15.43 -12.06 -4.56
CA MET A 172 -15.40 -13.37 -3.90
C MET A 172 -15.89 -13.35 -2.45
N SER A 173 -16.29 -12.18 -1.92
CA SER A 173 -16.82 -12.09 -0.55
C SER A 173 -17.96 -13.08 -0.27
N PRO A 174 -18.95 -13.31 -1.19
CA PRO A 174 -19.98 -14.30 -0.95
C PRO A 174 -19.48 -15.75 -0.83
N TYR A 175 -18.39 -16.10 -1.54
CA TYR A 175 -17.73 -17.40 -1.39
C TYR A 175 -17.04 -17.51 -0.03
N CYS A 176 -16.29 -16.47 0.35
CA CYS A 176 -15.57 -16.44 1.63
C CYS A 176 -16.52 -16.52 2.83
N GLU A 177 -17.64 -15.79 2.78
CA GLU A 177 -18.69 -15.85 3.80
C GLU A 177 -19.29 -17.26 3.90
N ALA A 178 -19.64 -17.87 2.76
CA ALA A 178 -20.26 -19.19 2.74
C ALA A 178 -19.32 -20.33 3.16
N THR A 179 -18.01 -20.17 3.01
CA THR A 179 -17.01 -21.22 3.28
C THR A 179 -16.07 -20.92 4.43
N GLU A 180 -16.25 -19.77 5.09
CA GLU A 180 -15.43 -19.31 6.24
C GLU A 180 -13.92 -19.23 5.94
N VAL A 181 -13.56 -18.87 4.71
CA VAL A 181 -12.16 -18.73 4.28
C VAL A 181 -11.75 -17.28 4.10
N SER A 182 -10.44 -17.03 4.02
CA SER A 182 -9.85 -15.71 3.87
C SER A 182 -9.14 -15.56 2.53
N LEU A 183 -9.15 -14.33 1.98
CA LEU A 183 -8.44 -13.94 0.76
C LEU A 183 -6.99 -13.49 1.01
N ARG A 184 -6.46 -13.75 2.21
CA ARG A 184 -5.10 -13.39 2.57
C ARG A 184 -4.08 -14.12 1.69
N GLU A 185 -3.12 -13.35 1.15
CA GLU A 185 -1.99 -13.87 0.34
C GLU A 185 -2.40 -14.73 -0.88
N THR A 186 -3.57 -14.47 -1.45
CA THR A 186 -4.06 -15.26 -2.57
C THR A 186 -3.41 -14.91 -3.92
N VAL A 187 -2.88 -13.68 -4.09
CA VAL A 187 -2.25 -13.24 -5.34
C VAL A 187 -0.73 -13.13 -5.18
N GLY A 188 0.03 -13.78 -6.05
CA GLY A 188 1.50 -13.76 -6.00
C GLY A 188 2.13 -15.03 -6.56
N GLY A 189 2.86 -15.76 -5.75
CA GLY A 189 3.57 -16.98 -6.14
C GLY A 189 5.06 -16.76 -6.37
N LYS A 190 5.70 -17.77 -6.93
CA LYS A 190 7.10 -17.76 -7.36
C LYS A 190 7.16 -18.21 -8.81
N TRP A 191 8.05 -17.59 -9.60
CA TRP A 191 8.25 -17.98 -10.98
C TRP A 191 8.58 -19.48 -11.11
N PRO A 192 7.91 -20.24 -11.98
CA PRO A 192 6.95 -19.85 -13.00
C PRO A 192 5.47 -20.01 -12.60
N GLU A 193 5.15 -20.34 -11.37
CA GLU A 193 3.79 -20.56 -10.87
C GLU A 193 3.32 -19.31 -10.11
N ILE A 194 2.68 -18.40 -10.80
CA ILE A 194 2.28 -17.09 -10.31
C ILE A 194 0.78 -16.84 -10.48
N GLY A 195 0.31 -15.70 -10.03
CA GLY A 195 -1.07 -15.29 -10.17
C GLY A 195 -1.91 -15.58 -8.94
N PHE A 196 -3.20 -15.75 -9.15
CA PHE A 196 -4.19 -15.99 -8.10
C PHE A 196 -4.25 -17.47 -7.73
N GLN A 197 -4.26 -17.75 -6.45
CA GLN A 197 -4.55 -19.07 -5.89
C GLN A 197 -5.87 -18.99 -5.13
N PHE A 198 -6.89 -19.62 -5.68
CA PHE A 198 -8.20 -19.63 -5.07
C PHE A 198 -8.14 -20.20 -3.63
N PRO A 199 -8.78 -19.55 -2.64
CA PRO A 199 -8.74 -20.00 -1.26
C PRO A 199 -9.53 -21.31 -1.11
N VAL A 200 -8.81 -22.33 -0.68
CA VAL A 200 -9.38 -23.68 -0.48
C VAL A 200 -10.20 -23.74 0.80
N ASN A 201 -11.29 -24.51 0.78
CA ASN A 201 -12.13 -24.78 1.94
C ASN A 201 -12.02 -26.25 2.34
N ALA A 202 -11.51 -26.52 3.52
CA ALA A 202 -11.29 -27.87 4.03
C ALA A 202 -12.32 -28.28 5.10
N GLN A 203 -13.05 -27.33 5.68
CA GLN A 203 -13.97 -27.55 6.80
C GLN A 203 -15.43 -27.25 6.42
N THR A 204 -15.70 -26.05 5.91
CA THR A 204 -17.05 -25.61 5.56
C THR A 204 -17.30 -25.81 4.06
N ALA A 205 -18.32 -26.59 3.71
CA ALA A 205 -18.59 -26.94 2.32
C ALA A 205 -19.20 -25.77 1.56
N LEU A 206 -18.75 -25.57 0.30
CA LEU A 206 -19.40 -24.66 -0.64
C LEU A 206 -20.82 -25.15 -0.91
N PRO A 207 -21.85 -24.32 -0.71
CA PRO A 207 -23.25 -24.68 -1.00
C PRO A 207 -23.51 -24.90 -2.50
N ASP A 208 -24.59 -25.62 -2.82
CA ASP A 208 -25.02 -25.94 -4.20
C ASP A 208 -26.28 -25.18 -4.64
N ASP A 209 -26.84 -24.35 -3.77
CA ASP A 209 -28.08 -23.61 -4.00
C ASP A 209 -27.92 -22.38 -4.93
N LYS A 210 -26.71 -21.82 -5.03
CA LYS A 210 -26.43 -20.63 -5.84
C LYS A 210 -25.10 -20.70 -6.57
N GLU A 211 -24.90 -19.75 -7.47
CA GLU A 211 -23.66 -19.52 -8.19
C GLU A 211 -22.74 -18.56 -7.41
N PHE A 212 -21.46 -18.88 -7.33
CA PHE A 212 -20.44 -18.06 -6.69
C PHE A 212 -19.40 -17.60 -7.69
N ILE A 213 -19.02 -16.33 -7.63
CA ILE A 213 -17.82 -15.84 -8.32
C ILE A 213 -16.60 -16.42 -7.61
N ILE A 214 -15.73 -17.06 -8.37
CA ILE A 214 -14.51 -17.73 -7.91
C ILE A 214 -13.23 -17.10 -8.48
N SER A 215 -13.35 -16.22 -9.46
CA SER A 215 -12.29 -15.36 -9.97
C SER A 215 -12.89 -14.16 -10.71
N ASP A 216 -12.30 -12.98 -10.55
CA ASP A 216 -12.67 -11.76 -11.27
C ASP A 216 -11.42 -10.91 -11.51
N ALA A 217 -10.72 -11.23 -12.59
CA ALA A 217 -9.39 -10.69 -12.86
C ALA A 217 -9.36 -9.69 -14.01
N PHE A 218 -8.64 -8.60 -13.79
CA PHE A 218 -8.23 -7.64 -14.82
C PHE A 218 -6.79 -7.89 -15.20
N VAL A 219 -6.49 -7.90 -16.49
CA VAL A 219 -5.16 -8.16 -17.03
C VAL A 219 -4.81 -7.09 -18.05
N LEU A 220 -3.68 -6.44 -17.85
CA LEU A 220 -3.06 -5.53 -18.82
C LEU A 220 -1.79 -6.17 -19.36
N LEU A 221 -1.66 -6.21 -20.68
CA LEU A 221 -0.49 -6.73 -21.39
C LEU A 221 0.28 -5.59 -22.02
N ASP A 222 1.61 -5.62 -21.85
CA ASP A 222 2.53 -4.68 -22.48
C ASP A 222 3.67 -5.45 -23.17
N ALA A 223 4.12 -4.97 -24.33
CA ALA A 223 5.27 -5.52 -25.04
C ALA A 223 6.60 -5.10 -24.41
N ASP A 224 6.61 -4.04 -23.62
CA ASP A 224 7.83 -3.52 -23.04
C ASP A 224 8.17 -4.21 -21.71
N ILE A 225 9.48 -4.36 -21.51
CA ILE A 225 10.08 -4.78 -20.24
C ILE A 225 10.87 -3.60 -19.70
N PRO A 226 10.56 -3.10 -18.50
CA PRO A 226 11.26 -1.96 -17.94
C PRO A 226 12.75 -2.28 -17.73
N ASP A 227 13.61 -1.33 -18.04
CA ASP A 227 15.07 -1.45 -17.95
C ASP A 227 15.67 -0.59 -16.84
N SER A 228 14.87 0.22 -16.18
CA SER A 228 15.25 1.07 -15.04
C SER A 228 14.21 1.07 -13.93
N GLU A 229 14.62 1.52 -12.75
CA GLU A 229 13.75 1.64 -11.58
C GLU A 229 12.65 2.67 -11.79
N GLU A 230 12.99 3.79 -12.44
CA GLU A 230 12.03 4.82 -12.83
C GLU A 230 10.94 4.22 -13.71
N GLN A 231 11.32 3.44 -14.69
CA GLN A 231 10.37 2.82 -15.62
C GLN A 231 9.49 1.76 -14.93
N ILE A 232 10.06 0.96 -14.00
CA ILE A 232 9.28 -0.01 -13.20
C ILE A 232 8.18 0.71 -12.44
N THR A 233 8.51 1.80 -11.74
CA THR A 233 7.56 2.52 -10.89
C THR A 233 6.57 3.35 -11.70
N ALA A 234 7.00 3.96 -12.80
CA ALA A 234 6.13 4.70 -13.71
C ALA A 234 5.10 3.77 -14.36
N ASN A 235 5.55 2.66 -14.95
CA ASN A 235 4.66 1.66 -15.56
C ASN A 235 3.67 1.10 -14.53
N PHE A 236 4.14 0.82 -13.30
CA PHE A 236 3.25 0.36 -12.23
C PHE A 236 2.12 1.34 -11.95
N LEU A 237 2.43 2.63 -11.82
CA LEU A 237 1.43 3.67 -11.55
C LEU A 237 0.44 3.81 -12.72
N ASP A 238 0.94 3.78 -13.95
CA ASP A 238 0.11 3.91 -15.15
C ASP A 238 -0.82 2.70 -15.32
N TYR A 239 -0.30 1.48 -15.19
CA TYR A 239 -1.12 0.25 -15.26
C TYR A 239 -2.16 0.21 -14.15
N LEU A 240 -1.77 0.57 -12.92
CA LEU A 240 -2.69 0.64 -11.80
C LEU A 240 -3.82 1.64 -12.06
N ALA A 241 -3.51 2.83 -12.57
CA ALA A 241 -4.51 3.86 -12.88
C ALA A 241 -5.48 3.39 -13.98
N ILE A 242 -4.97 2.75 -15.03
CA ILE A 242 -5.79 2.20 -16.11
C ILE A 242 -6.77 1.15 -15.55
N ILE A 243 -6.27 0.19 -14.78
CA ILE A 243 -7.11 -0.86 -14.18
C ILE A 243 -8.06 -0.25 -13.14
N TYR A 244 -7.61 0.73 -12.34
CA TYR A 244 -8.45 1.42 -11.38
C TYR A 244 -9.70 2.04 -12.01
N LEU A 245 -9.58 2.61 -13.20
CA LEU A 245 -10.72 3.18 -13.92
C LEU A 245 -11.74 2.13 -14.35
N LEU A 246 -11.35 0.87 -14.49
CA LEU A 246 -12.17 -0.24 -14.96
C LEU A 246 -12.80 -1.07 -13.82
N ILE A 247 -12.19 -1.09 -12.63
CA ILE A 247 -12.73 -1.88 -11.52
C ILE A 247 -14.06 -1.32 -11.00
N PRO A 248 -14.99 -2.19 -10.55
CA PRO A 248 -16.17 -1.76 -9.82
C PRO A 248 -15.78 -1.03 -8.53
N LYS A 249 -16.37 0.12 -8.29
CA LYS A 249 -16.07 0.97 -7.13
C LYS A 249 -17.31 1.10 -6.25
N PRO A 250 -17.19 0.97 -4.92
CA PRO A 250 -18.27 1.30 -4.02
C PRO A 250 -18.54 2.81 -4.04
N ALA A 251 -19.74 3.21 -3.64
CA ALA A 251 -20.01 4.61 -3.38
C ALA A 251 -19.21 5.09 -2.17
N PRO A 252 -18.56 6.26 -2.24
CA PRO A 252 -17.86 6.80 -1.08
C PRO A 252 -18.88 7.22 -0.02
N ALA A 253 -18.56 6.96 1.25
CA ALA A 253 -19.35 7.50 2.35
C ALA A 253 -19.13 9.02 2.44
N GLN A 254 -20.20 9.75 2.77
CA GLN A 254 -20.16 11.20 2.98
C GLN A 254 -20.59 11.52 4.40
N HIS A 255 -19.85 12.38 5.06
CA HIS A 255 -20.10 12.81 6.43
C HIS A 255 -20.13 14.34 6.49
N ASP A 256 -20.96 14.88 7.37
CA ASP A 256 -20.91 16.30 7.72
C ASP A 256 -19.79 16.52 8.75
N TRP A 257 -18.62 16.90 8.24
CA TRP A 257 -17.41 17.00 9.06
C TRP A 257 -17.42 18.16 10.03
N LEU A 258 -18.12 19.27 9.75
CA LEU A 258 -18.13 20.42 10.66
C LEU A 258 -18.80 20.11 12.01
N PRO A 259 -20.04 19.63 12.08
CA PRO A 259 -20.63 19.22 13.35
C PRO A 259 -19.85 18.09 14.02
N THR A 260 -19.25 17.18 13.23
CA THR A 260 -18.44 16.09 13.77
C THR A 260 -17.18 16.63 14.45
N ALA A 261 -16.46 17.57 13.82
CA ALA A 261 -15.27 18.19 14.41
C ALA A 261 -15.57 18.91 15.72
N GLU A 262 -16.68 19.68 15.76
CA GLU A 262 -17.13 20.37 16.98
C GLU A 262 -17.38 19.38 18.12
N LYS A 263 -18.12 18.32 17.83
CA LYS A 263 -18.42 17.28 18.82
C LYS A 263 -17.17 16.55 19.30
N VAL A 264 -16.24 16.22 18.38
CA VAL A 264 -14.98 15.57 18.74
C VAL A 264 -14.13 16.45 19.64
N LEU A 265 -14.06 17.76 19.39
CA LEU A 265 -13.34 18.69 20.27
C LEU A 265 -13.95 18.77 21.66
N GLU A 266 -15.28 18.80 21.77
CA GLU A 266 -15.99 18.79 23.06
C GLU A 266 -15.76 17.44 23.79
N ASP A 267 -15.92 16.32 23.10
CA ASP A 267 -15.70 14.99 23.65
C ASP A 267 -14.25 14.81 24.13
N LEU A 268 -13.27 15.23 23.34
CA LEU A 268 -11.85 15.18 23.70
C LEU A 268 -11.56 16.00 24.94
N TYR A 269 -12.13 17.21 25.04
CA TYR A 269 -11.92 18.10 26.18
C TYR A 269 -12.56 17.59 27.47
N THR A 270 -13.77 17.04 27.38
CA THR A 270 -14.58 16.62 28.55
C THR A 270 -14.30 15.18 29.00
N ASN A 271 -13.80 14.31 28.14
CA ASN A 271 -13.57 12.91 28.46
C ASN A 271 -12.29 12.73 29.29
N LYS A 272 -12.50 12.42 30.58
CA LYS A 272 -11.41 12.21 31.55
C LYS A 272 -10.43 11.09 31.13
N GLY A 273 -10.90 10.10 30.37
CA GLY A 273 -10.06 9.01 29.87
C GLY A 273 -9.00 9.45 28.86
N CYS A 274 -9.13 10.65 28.28
CA CYS A 274 -8.15 11.19 27.36
C CYS A 274 -6.96 11.87 28.06
N TRP A 275 -7.04 12.16 29.37
CA TRP A 275 -6.13 13.06 30.05
C TRP A 275 -5.44 12.47 31.28
N THR A 276 -4.16 12.79 31.43
CA THR A 276 -3.37 12.62 32.64
C THR A 276 -2.85 13.97 33.12
N GLN A 277 -2.74 14.15 34.44
CA GLN A 277 -2.19 15.35 35.08
C GLN A 277 -0.79 15.03 35.63
N THR A 278 0.20 15.83 35.22
CA THR A 278 1.55 15.75 35.75
C THR A 278 2.03 17.16 36.10
N ASP A 279 2.39 17.38 37.36
CA ASP A 279 2.83 18.68 37.89
C ASP A 279 1.82 19.83 37.62
N GLY A 280 0.54 19.51 37.64
CA GLY A 280 -0.56 20.46 37.42
C GLY A 280 -0.74 20.85 35.92
N VAL A 281 -0.10 20.16 35.00
CA VAL A 281 -0.24 20.32 33.57
C VAL A 281 -0.99 19.13 32.98
N PRO A 282 -2.04 19.34 32.17
CA PRO A 282 -2.74 18.26 31.49
C PRO A 282 -1.96 17.76 30.26
N TYR A 283 -1.93 16.46 30.07
CA TYR A 283 -1.38 15.79 28.90
C TYR A 283 -2.36 14.76 28.37
N LEU A 284 -2.41 14.58 27.06
CA LEU A 284 -3.17 13.50 26.45
C LEU A 284 -2.49 12.16 26.74
N ASN A 285 -3.31 11.17 27.10
CA ASN A 285 -2.88 9.78 27.24
C ASN A 285 -2.51 9.19 25.88
N ALA A 286 -1.55 8.30 25.84
CA ALA A 286 -1.18 7.56 24.63
C ALA A 286 -2.37 6.74 24.07
N TYR A 287 -3.16 6.17 24.98
CA TYR A 287 -4.42 5.48 24.67
C TYR A 287 -5.51 5.90 25.64
N VAL A 288 -6.77 5.87 25.20
CA VAL A 288 -7.90 6.24 26.06
C VAL A 288 -7.95 5.37 27.31
N ALA A 289 -8.04 6.00 28.48
CA ALA A 289 -8.02 5.37 29.79
C ALA A 289 -6.73 4.58 30.15
N ASP A 290 -5.66 4.79 29.42
CA ASP A 290 -4.34 4.27 29.76
C ASP A 290 -3.60 5.29 30.66
N TYR A 291 -3.64 5.07 31.94
CA TYR A 291 -2.95 5.88 32.95
C TYR A 291 -1.60 5.30 33.38
N ALA A 292 -1.24 4.12 32.87
CA ALA A 292 0.00 3.44 33.20
C ALA A 292 1.14 3.80 32.26
N THR A 293 0.82 4.10 30.99
CA THR A 293 1.82 4.52 30.02
C THR A 293 2.06 6.03 30.13
N PRO A 294 3.32 6.49 30.27
CA PRO A 294 3.66 7.91 30.25
C PRO A 294 3.16 8.61 29.01
N SER A 295 2.83 9.90 29.12
CA SER A 295 2.41 10.69 27.97
C SER A 295 3.54 10.83 26.95
N GLU A 296 3.19 10.75 25.65
CA GLU A 296 4.10 10.87 24.52
C GLU A 296 3.98 12.22 23.83
N ILE A 297 5.10 12.79 23.36
CA ILE A 297 5.11 14.05 22.60
C ILE A 297 4.35 13.93 21.27
N MET A 298 4.44 12.79 20.59
CA MET A 298 3.75 12.57 19.32
C MET A 298 2.24 12.71 19.48
N VAL A 299 1.67 12.15 20.54
CA VAL A 299 0.22 12.22 20.82
C VAL A 299 -0.21 13.67 21.04
N GLN A 300 0.58 14.46 21.78
CA GLN A 300 0.28 15.88 21.99
C GLN A 300 0.26 16.63 20.65
N LEU A 301 1.27 16.42 19.82
CA LEU A 301 1.43 17.11 18.53
C LEU A 301 0.46 16.61 17.46
N ALA A 302 0.08 15.33 17.51
CA ALA A 302 -0.91 14.73 16.60
C ALA A 302 -2.32 15.37 16.75
N VAL A 303 -2.60 15.91 17.91
CA VAL A 303 -3.83 16.68 18.17
C VAL A 303 -3.62 18.18 17.98
N LEU A 304 -2.52 18.71 18.50
CA LEU A 304 -2.28 20.16 18.52
C LEU A 304 -2.16 20.77 17.12
N LEU A 305 -1.45 20.09 16.20
CA LEU A 305 -1.25 20.60 14.84
C LEU A 305 -2.56 20.70 14.04
N PRO A 306 -3.37 19.63 13.89
CA PRO A 306 -4.64 19.75 13.18
C PRO A 306 -5.63 20.67 13.90
N LEU A 307 -5.58 20.75 15.23
CA LEU A 307 -6.36 21.73 15.98
C LEU A 307 -5.98 23.16 15.60
N GLN A 308 -4.69 23.51 15.55
CA GLN A 308 -4.25 24.83 15.10
C GLN A 308 -4.72 25.13 13.68
N GLU A 309 -4.56 24.18 12.76
CA GLU A 309 -5.01 24.33 11.37
C GLU A 309 -6.52 24.58 11.28
N TYR A 310 -7.30 23.83 12.05
CA TYR A 310 -8.75 24.00 12.13
C TYR A 310 -9.15 25.36 12.71
N LEU A 311 -8.51 25.80 13.82
CA LEU A 311 -8.80 27.07 14.46
C LEU A 311 -8.48 28.28 13.57
N ILE A 312 -7.35 28.22 12.82
CA ILE A 312 -7.00 29.24 11.83
C ILE A 312 -8.03 29.26 10.69
N TRP A 313 -8.43 28.11 10.17
CA TRP A 313 -9.44 28.00 9.10
C TRP A 313 -10.82 28.51 9.56
N ALA A 314 -11.23 28.16 10.79
CA ALA A 314 -12.51 28.56 11.38
C ALA A 314 -12.52 30.00 11.92
N ASP A 315 -11.38 30.71 11.91
CA ASP A 315 -11.18 32.05 12.49
C ASP A 315 -11.70 32.15 13.93
N ARG A 316 -11.25 31.22 14.79
CA ARG A 316 -11.66 31.17 16.21
C ARG A 316 -10.55 30.65 17.12
N GLU A 317 -10.76 30.84 18.44
CA GLU A 317 -9.90 30.29 19.50
C GLU A 317 -10.59 29.13 20.22
N HIS A 318 -9.78 28.25 20.81
CA HIS A 318 -10.22 27.17 21.68
C HIS A 318 -9.19 26.92 22.78
N HIS A 319 -9.63 26.80 24.03
CA HIS A 319 -8.75 26.64 25.19
C HIS A 319 -7.89 25.39 25.17
N LEU A 320 -8.36 24.31 24.51
CA LEU A 320 -7.62 23.06 24.30
C LEU A 320 -6.24 23.31 23.68
N TYR A 321 -6.13 24.29 22.76
CA TYR A 321 -4.85 24.64 22.15
C TYR A 321 -3.83 25.11 23.20
N ASN A 322 -4.24 26.01 24.09
CA ASN A 322 -3.38 26.55 25.15
C ASN A 322 -3.00 25.48 26.18
N ASP A 323 -3.94 24.57 26.52
CA ASP A 323 -3.69 23.49 27.47
C ASP A 323 -2.64 22.51 26.93
N LEU A 324 -2.72 22.10 25.68
CA LEU A 324 -1.73 21.23 25.04
C LEU A 324 -0.40 21.92 24.83
N ASN A 325 -0.38 23.17 24.36
CA ASN A 325 0.84 23.92 24.08
C ASN A 325 1.67 24.13 25.35
N ARG A 326 1.02 24.41 26.49
CA ARG A 326 1.68 24.61 27.78
C ARG A 326 2.55 23.42 28.21
N GLY A 327 2.19 22.20 27.85
CA GLY A 327 2.89 20.97 28.23
C GLY A 327 4.09 20.63 27.35
N LEU A 328 4.19 21.20 26.15
CA LEU A 328 5.18 20.77 25.15
C LEU A 328 6.64 20.93 25.62
N SER A 329 6.96 22.02 26.31
CA SER A 329 8.34 22.30 26.76
C SER A 329 8.88 21.27 27.76
N ALA A 330 8.00 20.50 28.42
CA ALA A 330 8.41 19.47 29.35
C ALA A 330 9.05 18.24 28.66
N PHE A 331 8.86 18.09 27.36
CA PHE A 331 9.49 17.01 26.58
C PHE A 331 10.91 17.36 26.08
N TYR A 332 11.45 18.53 26.43
CA TYR A 332 12.79 18.91 26.02
C TYR A 332 13.84 18.49 27.06
N ASP A 333 14.78 17.62 26.67
CA ASP A 333 15.93 17.25 27.50
C ASP A 333 17.11 18.22 27.25
N LYS A 334 17.56 18.89 28.33
CA LYS A 334 18.63 19.88 28.27
C LYS A 334 20.02 19.25 28.08
N THR A 335 20.19 17.97 28.42
CA THR A 335 21.47 17.26 28.34
C THR A 335 21.78 16.87 26.90
N ILE A 336 20.81 16.25 26.22
CA ILE A 336 20.94 15.89 24.80
C ILE A 336 20.57 17.03 23.86
N LYS A 337 19.94 18.09 24.37
CA LYS A 337 19.43 19.25 23.62
C LYS A 337 18.47 18.84 22.50
N SER A 338 17.47 18.05 22.84
CA SER A 338 16.44 17.61 21.92
C SER A 338 15.14 17.30 22.65
N ILE A 339 14.06 17.26 21.91
CA ILE A 339 12.83 16.63 22.37
C ILE A 339 13.05 15.12 22.56
N VAL A 340 12.34 14.54 23.54
CA VAL A 340 12.32 13.11 23.83
C VAL A 340 10.93 12.56 23.67
N ARG A 341 10.81 11.24 23.53
CA ARG A 341 9.54 10.57 23.27
C ARG A 341 8.59 10.68 24.45
N TRP A 342 9.05 10.24 25.61
CA TRP A 342 8.24 10.14 26.84
C TRP A 342 8.39 11.39 27.69
N LEU A 343 7.33 11.73 28.44
CA LEU A 343 7.41 12.81 29.42
C LEU A 343 8.49 12.48 30.47
N PRO A 344 9.60 13.23 30.59
CA PRO A 344 10.72 12.87 31.46
C PRO A 344 10.36 12.69 32.92
N ALA A 345 9.38 13.43 33.43
CA ALA A 345 8.90 13.31 34.81
C ALA A 345 8.26 11.93 35.12
N LEU A 346 7.93 11.14 34.10
CA LEU A 346 7.27 9.83 34.24
C LEU A 346 8.10 8.69 33.61
N GLU A 347 9.32 8.94 33.18
CA GLU A 347 10.14 7.95 32.46
C GLU A 347 10.46 6.70 33.30
N ASP A 348 10.55 6.84 34.62
CA ASP A 348 10.75 5.73 35.57
C ASP A 348 9.56 4.76 35.65
N GLN A 349 8.38 5.19 35.17
CA GLN A 349 7.16 4.37 35.13
C GLN A 349 7.06 3.49 33.87
N LEU A 350 8.01 3.61 32.93
CA LEU A 350 8.03 2.77 31.74
C LEU A 350 8.19 1.29 32.10
N ASP A 351 7.33 0.44 31.56
CA ASP A 351 7.24 -0.98 31.89
C ASP A 351 8.37 -1.82 31.27
N LYS A 352 9.13 -1.25 30.33
CA LYS A 352 10.25 -1.87 29.61
C LYS A 352 9.89 -3.15 28.84
N SER A 353 8.58 -3.38 28.59
CA SER A 353 8.08 -4.56 27.89
C SER A 353 8.51 -4.63 26.43
N GLU A 354 8.75 -3.46 25.83
CA GLU A 354 9.16 -3.30 24.44
C GLU A 354 10.36 -2.34 24.35
N GLU A 355 11.13 -2.39 23.24
CA GLU A 355 12.32 -1.56 23.05
C GLU A 355 12.02 -0.08 23.23
N GLN A 356 10.94 0.42 22.61
CA GLN A 356 10.55 1.82 22.66
C GLN A 356 10.09 2.29 24.06
N LYS A 357 9.74 1.38 24.94
CA LYS A 357 9.38 1.64 26.34
C LYS A 357 10.56 1.56 27.30
N ARG A 358 11.78 1.72 26.80
CA ARG A 358 13.01 1.82 27.59
C ARG A 358 13.48 3.26 27.63
N GLU A 359 14.14 3.61 28.73
CA GLU A 359 14.68 4.96 28.96
C GLU A 359 15.60 5.42 27.82
N MET A 360 15.35 6.61 27.29
CA MET A 360 16.15 7.26 26.24
C MET A 360 16.32 6.41 24.98
N VAL A 361 15.41 5.53 24.67
CA VAL A 361 15.34 4.81 23.39
C VAL A 361 14.46 5.58 22.42
N MET A 362 14.96 5.76 21.19
CA MET A 362 14.26 6.44 20.12
C MET A 362 14.11 5.51 18.91
N ASP A 363 12.92 5.50 18.37
CA ASP A 363 12.59 5.03 17.04
C ASP A 363 12.94 6.11 16.03
N SER A 364 13.56 5.75 14.91
CA SER A 364 14.13 6.75 14.00
C SER A 364 13.08 7.62 13.34
N TRP A 365 11.94 7.05 12.90
CA TRP A 365 10.85 7.85 12.35
C TRP A 365 10.22 8.74 13.42
N TYR A 366 10.14 8.24 14.65
CA TYR A 366 9.52 8.93 15.77
C TYR A 366 10.28 10.21 16.17
N LEU A 367 11.60 10.27 16.01
CA LEU A 367 12.34 11.53 16.22
C LEU A 367 11.90 12.60 15.21
N HIS A 368 11.73 12.21 13.96
CA HIS A 368 11.44 13.16 12.87
C HIS A 368 9.99 13.62 12.84
N HIS A 369 9.04 12.75 13.20
CA HIS A 369 7.62 13.07 13.19
C HIS A 369 7.24 14.23 14.13
N PRO A 370 7.62 14.26 15.42
CA PRO A 370 7.41 15.42 16.27
C PRO A 370 8.14 16.68 15.77
N LEU A 371 9.36 16.56 15.25
CA LEU A 371 10.08 17.69 14.67
C LEU A 371 9.34 18.27 13.46
N LEU A 372 8.79 17.42 12.59
CA LEU A 372 7.97 17.82 11.46
C LEU A 372 6.74 18.63 11.94
N ASN A 373 6.04 18.15 12.95
CA ASN A 373 4.86 18.81 13.48
C ASN A 373 5.19 20.11 14.21
N LEU A 374 6.27 20.17 15.00
CA LEU A 374 6.77 21.40 15.62
C LEU A 374 7.13 22.47 14.57
N ALA A 375 7.81 22.09 13.48
CA ALA A 375 8.15 23.01 12.41
C ALA A 375 6.91 23.56 11.70
N ARG A 376 5.89 22.72 11.48
CA ARG A 376 4.61 23.14 10.86
C ARG A 376 3.82 24.10 11.77
N LEU A 377 3.77 23.83 13.08
CA LEU A 377 3.22 24.76 14.07
C LEU A 377 3.96 26.09 14.08
N ALA A 378 5.30 26.05 14.06
CA ALA A 378 6.17 27.23 14.03
C ALA A 378 5.94 28.10 12.79
N LEU A 379 5.78 27.50 11.61
CA LEU A 379 5.46 28.22 10.36
C LEU A 379 4.11 28.92 10.42
N ARG A 380 3.20 28.48 11.30
CA ARG A 380 1.89 29.09 11.57
C ARG A 380 1.90 30.07 12.75
N GLY A 381 3.08 30.40 13.28
CA GLY A 381 3.26 31.43 14.30
C GLY A 381 3.38 30.96 15.74
N ASP A 382 3.41 29.62 16.00
CA ASP A 382 3.61 29.12 17.36
C ASP A 382 5.08 29.30 17.79
N SER A 383 5.30 30.16 18.79
CA SER A 383 6.64 30.47 19.28
C SER A 383 7.24 29.35 20.13
N THR A 384 6.43 28.64 20.93
CA THR A 384 6.88 27.50 21.74
C THR A 384 7.38 26.38 20.85
N ALA A 385 6.61 26.03 19.83
CA ALA A 385 6.98 25.01 18.84
C ALA A 385 8.24 25.43 18.06
N LYS A 386 8.37 26.71 17.70
CA LYS A 386 9.56 27.23 17.03
C LYS A 386 10.82 27.07 17.88
N ASP A 387 10.76 27.44 19.15
CA ASP A 387 11.90 27.33 20.06
C ASP A 387 12.29 25.87 20.29
N LEU A 388 11.33 24.98 20.53
CA LEU A 388 11.57 23.54 20.68
C LEU A 388 12.19 22.94 19.42
N PHE A 389 11.66 23.28 18.25
CA PHE A 389 12.17 22.81 16.97
C PHE A 389 13.62 23.23 16.75
N LEU A 390 13.90 24.55 16.84
CA LEU A 390 15.24 25.08 16.57
C LEU A 390 16.28 24.63 17.60
N ASN A 391 15.87 24.38 18.85
CA ASN A 391 16.75 23.84 19.87
C ASN A 391 17.04 22.34 19.70
N SER A 392 16.21 21.60 18.93
CA SER A 392 16.34 20.15 18.74
C SER A 392 16.98 19.77 17.40
N ILE A 393 17.01 20.68 16.41
CA ILE A 393 17.41 20.36 15.04
C ILE A 393 18.86 19.88 14.92
N ASP A 394 19.78 20.46 15.72
CA ASP A 394 21.19 20.08 15.73
C ASP A 394 21.39 18.65 16.20
N TYR A 395 20.55 18.17 17.11
CA TYR A 395 20.56 16.76 17.51
C TYR A 395 20.14 15.85 16.38
N ALA A 396 19.09 16.20 15.64
CA ALA A 396 18.66 15.43 14.47
C ALA A 396 19.76 15.34 13.39
N ILE A 397 20.47 16.45 13.14
CA ILE A 397 21.63 16.49 12.23
C ILE A 397 22.76 15.59 12.74
N LYS A 398 23.07 15.63 14.04
CA LYS A 398 24.07 14.76 14.65
C LYS A 398 23.72 13.27 14.47
N VAL A 399 22.46 12.89 14.67
CA VAL A 399 21.97 11.51 14.47
C VAL A 399 22.14 11.09 13.02
N ALA A 400 21.68 11.94 12.06
CA ALA A 400 21.78 11.68 10.64
C ALA A 400 23.23 11.44 10.18
N GLN A 401 24.15 12.29 10.62
CA GLN A 401 25.58 12.20 10.29
C GLN A 401 26.24 10.99 10.96
N HIS A 402 25.84 10.61 12.19
CA HIS A 402 26.36 9.46 12.88
C HIS A 402 26.02 8.15 12.16
N PHE A 403 24.80 8.03 11.64
CA PHE A 403 24.31 6.87 10.90
C PHE A 403 24.57 6.93 9.39
N ASP A 404 25.35 7.91 8.93
CA ASP A 404 25.61 8.13 7.49
C ASP A 404 24.32 8.11 6.66
N TYR A 405 23.26 8.75 7.18
CA TYR A 405 21.92 8.84 6.58
C TYR A 405 21.21 7.49 6.32
N HIS A 406 21.60 6.44 7.08
CA HIS A 406 20.96 5.12 7.08
C HIS A 406 20.49 4.79 8.49
N TRP A 407 19.23 5.06 8.78
CA TRP A 407 18.71 4.97 10.13
C TRP A 407 18.38 3.52 10.55
N PRO A 408 18.79 3.11 11.76
CA PRO A 408 18.32 1.87 12.39
C PRO A 408 16.87 2.03 12.85
N VAL A 409 16.22 0.92 13.23
CA VAL A 409 14.88 0.98 13.82
C VAL A 409 14.92 1.63 15.19
N PHE A 410 15.75 1.11 16.13
CA PHE A 410 15.91 1.69 17.46
C PHE A 410 17.36 1.99 17.81
N TYR A 411 17.57 3.13 18.46
CA TYR A 411 18.86 3.53 19.00
C TYR A 411 18.71 4.24 20.35
N LYS A 412 19.79 4.28 21.14
CA LYS A 412 19.83 4.99 22.40
C LYS A 412 20.21 6.46 22.17
N MET A 413 19.36 7.40 22.59
CA MET A 413 19.56 8.85 22.31
C MET A 413 20.85 9.41 22.91
N THR A 414 21.28 8.89 24.09
CA THR A 414 22.45 9.40 24.80
C THR A 414 23.78 8.99 24.17
N THR A 415 23.87 7.78 23.62
CA THR A 415 25.10 7.15 23.10
C THR A 415 25.12 6.96 21.60
N LEU A 416 23.95 7.00 20.94
CA LEU A 416 23.72 6.63 19.55
C LEU A 416 24.02 5.12 19.29
N GLU A 417 24.03 4.29 20.32
CA GLU A 417 24.14 2.84 20.20
C GLU A 417 22.90 2.28 19.49
N VAL A 418 23.13 1.45 18.47
CA VAL A 418 22.05 0.75 17.76
C VAL A 418 21.55 -0.40 18.62
N LEU A 419 20.26 -0.38 18.96
CA LEU A 419 19.60 -1.43 19.72
C LEU A 419 18.89 -2.43 18.81
N LYS A 420 18.36 -1.96 17.71
CA LYS A 420 17.75 -2.77 16.67
C LYS A 420 18.02 -2.11 15.30
N ALA A 421 18.82 -2.79 14.49
CA ALA A 421 19.21 -2.26 13.18
C ALA A 421 18.10 -2.43 12.14
N GLU A 422 17.45 -3.59 12.09
CA GLU A 422 16.49 -4.00 11.07
C GLU A 422 15.21 -4.55 11.69
N THR A 423 14.10 -4.49 10.95
CA THR A 423 12.81 -5.07 11.35
C THR A 423 12.88 -6.59 11.34
N SER A 424 13.45 -7.15 10.26
CA SER A 424 13.72 -8.57 10.06
C SER A 424 15.06 -8.73 9.33
N PRO A 425 15.74 -9.87 9.41
CA PRO A 425 17.00 -10.08 8.70
C PRO A 425 16.86 -9.80 7.19
N SER A 426 17.74 -8.96 6.65
CA SER A 426 17.79 -8.50 5.26
C SER A 426 16.63 -7.58 4.82
N GLU A 427 15.77 -7.15 5.72
CA GLU A 427 14.69 -6.18 5.43
C GLU A 427 15.19 -4.72 5.53
N GLY A 428 16.33 -4.50 6.18
CA GLY A 428 16.93 -3.18 6.42
C GLY A 428 16.29 -2.43 7.58
N GLY A 429 16.80 -1.21 7.81
CA GLY A 429 16.25 -0.26 8.77
C GLY A 429 15.07 0.50 8.21
N GLU A 430 14.85 1.71 8.71
CA GLU A 430 13.75 2.58 8.29
C GLU A 430 14.10 3.36 7.03
N LYS A 431 13.86 2.75 5.88
CA LYS A 431 14.33 3.21 4.55
C LYS A 431 13.69 4.52 4.07
N ASP A 432 12.54 4.91 4.60
CA ASP A 432 11.84 6.16 4.26
C ASP A 432 12.15 7.34 5.20
N VAL A 433 12.85 7.09 6.31
CA VAL A 433 13.28 8.14 7.25
C VAL A 433 14.16 9.21 6.59
N PRO A 434 15.08 8.91 5.64
CA PRO A 434 15.78 9.95 4.90
C PRO A 434 14.88 11.00 4.27
N GLY A 435 13.71 10.58 3.77
CA GLY A 435 12.71 11.49 3.21
C GLY A 435 12.05 12.38 4.25
N SER A 436 11.63 11.83 5.40
CA SER A 436 11.05 12.63 6.49
C SER A 436 12.08 13.57 7.12
N TYR A 437 13.33 13.13 7.29
CA TYR A 437 14.42 13.99 7.70
C TYR A 437 14.64 15.15 6.72
N ALA A 438 14.65 14.86 5.42
CA ALA A 438 14.76 15.90 4.40
C ALA A 438 13.60 16.90 4.49
N HIS A 439 12.38 16.44 4.80
CA HIS A 439 11.25 17.33 5.02
C HIS A 439 11.46 18.24 6.23
N VAL A 440 11.91 17.68 7.36
CA VAL A 440 12.29 18.46 8.55
C VAL A 440 13.35 19.53 8.20
N MET A 441 14.36 19.16 7.41
CA MET A 441 15.41 20.11 6.96
C MET A 441 14.85 21.19 6.04
N LEU A 442 13.92 20.88 5.14
CA LEU A 442 13.27 21.87 4.28
C LEU A 442 12.45 22.88 5.10
N LEU A 443 11.72 22.42 6.11
CA LEU A 443 10.97 23.29 7.02
C LEU A 443 11.91 24.17 7.86
N ALA A 444 13.06 23.62 8.30
CA ALA A 444 14.12 24.42 8.96
C ALA A 444 14.64 25.51 8.04
N TRP A 445 14.87 25.21 6.75
CA TRP A 445 15.23 26.21 5.76
C TRP A 445 14.13 27.24 5.53
N GLN A 446 12.88 26.84 5.50
CA GLN A 446 11.74 27.78 5.36
C GLN A 446 11.67 28.75 6.55
N LEU A 447 11.93 28.29 7.76
CA LEU A 447 11.92 29.11 8.98
C LEU A 447 13.12 30.05 9.11
N THR A 448 14.33 29.60 8.70
CA THR A 448 15.59 30.30 8.99
C THR A 448 16.27 30.89 7.76
N ARG A 449 16.00 30.35 6.57
CA ARG A 449 16.70 30.66 5.31
C ARG A 449 18.17 30.22 5.27
N GLU A 450 18.62 29.40 6.23
CA GLU A 450 19.98 28.89 6.28
C GLU A 450 20.21 27.76 5.28
N LYS A 451 21.17 27.93 4.37
CA LYS A 451 21.49 26.96 3.30
C LYS A 451 21.98 25.60 3.80
N GLN A 452 22.50 25.54 5.03
CA GLN A 452 22.96 24.27 5.60
C GLN A 452 21.86 23.21 5.61
N TYR A 453 20.61 23.58 5.90
CA TYR A 453 19.47 22.65 5.94
C TYR A 453 19.13 22.07 4.57
N LEU A 454 19.21 22.87 3.50
CA LEU A 454 19.07 22.33 2.13
C LEU A 454 20.17 21.33 1.79
N ASN A 455 21.40 21.58 2.25
CA ASN A 455 22.50 20.66 2.01
C ASN A 455 22.32 19.35 2.79
N GLU A 456 21.81 19.40 4.02
CA GLU A 456 21.48 18.21 4.81
C GLU A 456 20.35 17.39 4.15
N ALA A 457 19.29 18.04 3.68
CA ALA A 457 18.22 17.37 2.93
C ALA A 457 18.77 16.61 1.70
N ARG A 458 19.62 17.28 0.90
CA ARG A 458 20.25 16.66 -0.29
C ARG A 458 21.14 15.46 0.03
N LYS A 459 21.86 15.50 1.16
CA LYS A 459 22.70 14.38 1.59
C LYS A 459 21.85 13.16 1.95
N ALA A 460 20.78 13.36 2.73
CA ALA A 460 19.91 12.29 3.16
C ALA A 460 19.19 11.60 1.99
N LEU A 461 18.71 12.39 1.03
CA LEU A 461 17.94 11.86 -0.11
C LEU A 461 18.74 10.96 -1.05
N LYS A 462 20.10 11.02 -1.01
CA LYS A 462 20.94 10.09 -1.78
C LYS A 462 20.78 8.64 -1.34
N SER A 463 20.41 8.37 -0.08
CA SER A 463 20.17 7.01 0.41
C SER A 463 18.88 6.39 -0.12
N LEU A 464 18.01 7.16 -0.78
CA LEU A 464 16.81 6.65 -1.45
C LEU A 464 17.08 6.11 -2.86
N ASP A 465 18.26 6.38 -3.42
CA ASP A 465 18.65 5.87 -4.74
C ASP A 465 18.77 4.34 -4.69
N GLY A 466 18.22 3.66 -5.70
CA GLY A 466 18.24 2.21 -5.78
C GLY A 466 17.11 1.49 -5.01
N LEU A 467 16.27 2.23 -4.28
CA LEU A 467 15.18 1.66 -3.49
C LEU A 467 13.83 1.73 -4.22
N VAL A 468 13.61 0.98 -5.27
CA VAL A 468 12.36 1.00 -6.07
C VAL A 468 11.12 1.05 -5.18
N PHE A 469 10.46 -0.09 -4.94
CA PHE A 469 9.35 -0.20 -3.99
C PHE A 469 9.79 -0.35 -2.53
N ASP A 470 11.07 -0.60 -2.31
CA ASP A 470 11.63 -0.81 -0.97
C ASP A 470 11.87 0.49 -0.19
N ILE A 471 11.60 1.66 -0.81
CA ILE A 471 11.49 2.94 -0.09
C ILE A 471 10.41 2.87 0.98
N PHE A 472 9.31 2.17 0.70
CA PHE A 472 8.17 2.11 1.59
C PHE A 472 8.47 1.27 2.84
N TYR A 473 8.56 1.93 3.99
CA TYR A 473 8.57 1.31 5.31
C TYR A 473 7.27 1.61 6.06
N GLN A 474 6.92 2.91 6.19
CA GLN A 474 5.70 3.37 6.84
C GLN A 474 4.95 4.35 5.92
N ALA A 475 3.63 4.21 5.84
CA ALA A 475 2.81 4.92 4.87
C ALA A 475 2.88 6.44 4.97
N ASN A 476 2.68 7.00 6.17
CA ASN A 476 2.73 8.44 6.41
C ASN A 476 4.13 9.01 6.18
N ASN A 477 5.16 8.31 6.64
CA ASN A 477 6.56 8.73 6.49
C ASN A 477 6.97 8.79 5.02
N THR A 478 6.61 7.75 4.24
CA THR A 478 6.83 7.71 2.79
C THR A 478 6.03 8.81 2.07
N ALA A 479 4.81 9.13 2.52
CA ALA A 479 4.01 10.21 1.95
C ALA A 479 4.62 11.59 2.22
N PHE A 480 5.14 11.83 3.43
CA PHE A 480 5.89 13.05 3.75
C PHE A 480 7.17 13.16 2.90
N ALA A 481 7.87 12.04 2.67
CA ALA A 481 9.03 12.02 1.78
C ALA A 481 8.68 12.46 0.35
N ALA A 482 7.56 11.99 -0.21
CA ALA A 482 7.10 12.39 -1.53
C ALA A 482 6.87 13.91 -1.61
N GLY A 483 6.21 14.50 -0.60
CA GLY A 483 5.99 15.95 -0.50
C GLY A 483 7.29 16.74 -0.44
N ALA A 484 8.24 16.33 0.41
CA ALA A 484 9.54 16.95 0.55
C ALA A 484 10.35 16.93 -0.75
N LEU A 485 10.34 15.81 -1.47
CA LEU A 485 11.00 15.66 -2.76
C LEU A 485 10.43 16.60 -3.82
N ALA A 486 9.10 16.74 -3.90
CA ALA A 486 8.44 17.68 -4.78
C ALA A 486 8.78 19.14 -4.43
N GLU A 487 8.82 19.50 -3.13
CA GLU A 487 9.25 20.82 -2.68
C GLU A 487 10.73 21.09 -3.01
N LEU A 488 11.59 20.10 -2.83
CA LEU A 488 13.01 20.26 -3.16
C LEU A 488 13.21 20.44 -4.66
N TYR A 489 12.48 19.72 -5.51
CA TYR A 489 12.43 19.97 -6.95
C TYR A 489 12.06 21.43 -7.24
N LYS A 490 11.02 21.96 -6.61
CA LYS A 490 10.57 23.35 -6.77
C LYS A 490 11.65 24.38 -6.43
N VAL A 491 12.50 24.08 -5.43
CA VAL A 491 13.59 24.95 -4.99
C VAL A 491 14.82 24.83 -5.89
N THR A 492 15.12 23.62 -6.37
CA THR A 492 16.39 23.30 -7.05
C THR A 492 16.26 23.16 -8.56
N ASN A 493 15.08 22.84 -9.06
CA ASN A 493 14.79 22.47 -10.45
C ASN A 493 15.55 21.21 -10.92
N GLU A 494 15.95 20.32 -9.98
CA GLU A 494 16.63 19.07 -10.27
C GLU A 494 15.61 17.94 -10.44
N GLN A 495 15.37 17.48 -11.68
CA GLN A 495 14.33 16.50 -12.05
C GLN A 495 14.38 15.22 -11.22
N HIS A 496 15.57 14.77 -10.85
CA HIS A 496 15.80 13.59 -10.02
C HIS A 496 14.92 13.55 -8.74
N TYR A 497 14.73 14.70 -8.07
CA TYR A 497 13.87 14.74 -6.87
C TYR A 497 12.39 14.52 -7.18
N LEU A 498 11.92 15.04 -8.31
CA LEU A 498 10.55 14.79 -8.73
C LEU A 498 10.34 13.31 -9.09
N ASP A 499 11.30 12.68 -9.77
CA ASP A 499 11.25 11.26 -10.12
C ASP A 499 11.29 10.36 -8.87
N LEU A 500 12.10 10.71 -7.86
CA LEU A 500 12.09 10.03 -6.55
C LEU A 500 10.73 10.16 -5.84
N SER A 501 10.05 11.32 -5.97
CA SER A 501 8.71 11.47 -5.39
C SER A 501 7.71 10.49 -6.01
N PHE A 502 7.80 10.23 -7.30
CA PHE A 502 6.95 9.24 -7.97
C PHE A 502 7.22 7.82 -7.48
N ARG A 503 8.48 7.48 -7.13
CA ARG A 503 8.82 6.18 -6.53
C ARG A 503 8.20 6.03 -5.14
N CYS A 504 8.24 7.06 -4.29
CA CYS A 504 7.56 7.05 -3.00
C CYS A 504 6.05 6.79 -3.17
N LEU A 505 5.41 7.48 -4.12
CA LEU A 505 3.99 7.30 -4.41
C LEU A 505 3.68 5.91 -4.96
N ALA A 506 4.54 5.36 -5.82
CA ALA A 506 4.40 3.99 -6.30
C ALA A 506 4.47 2.97 -5.14
N GLY A 507 5.37 3.18 -4.17
CA GLY A 507 5.44 2.37 -2.94
C GLY A 507 4.15 2.42 -2.12
N ILE A 508 3.58 3.62 -1.95
CA ILE A 508 2.29 3.80 -1.26
C ILE A 508 1.16 3.05 -1.99
N PHE A 509 1.01 3.26 -3.31
CA PHE A 509 -0.07 2.62 -4.08
C PHE A 509 0.13 1.11 -4.27
N LYS A 510 1.37 0.61 -4.25
CA LYS A 510 1.63 -0.83 -4.14
C LYS A 510 1.09 -1.41 -2.83
N ASN A 511 1.07 -0.62 -1.76
CA ASN A 511 0.62 -1.03 -0.43
C ASN A 511 -0.86 -0.68 -0.16
N CYS A 512 -1.63 -0.33 -1.18
CA CYS A 512 -3.05 -0.02 -1.05
C CYS A 512 -3.94 -1.25 -1.27
N GLN A 513 -5.14 -1.21 -0.68
CA GLN A 513 -6.20 -2.20 -0.87
C GLN A 513 -7.28 -1.61 -1.79
N LEU A 514 -7.51 -2.24 -2.96
CA LEU A 514 -8.51 -1.81 -3.95
C LEU A 514 -9.72 -2.75 -3.98
N TRP A 515 -10.13 -3.25 -2.83
CA TRP A 515 -11.30 -4.11 -2.66
C TRP A 515 -11.90 -3.94 -1.26
N ASP A 516 -13.17 -4.25 -1.12
CA ASP A 516 -13.88 -4.29 0.16
C ASP A 516 -13.97 -5.70 0.70
N CYS A 517 -13.71 -5.86 1.99
CA CYS A 517 -13.94 -7.11 2.70
C CYS A 517 -15.41 -7.16 3.14
N ASN A 518 -16.28 -7.71 2.27
CA ASN A 518 -17.73 -7.81 2.54
C ASN A 518 -18.11 -9.17 3.16
N TYR A 519 -17.27 -9.71 4.05
CA TYR A 519 -17.53 -10.94 4.79
C TYR A 519 -16.92 -10.89 6.19
N GLY A 520 -17.42 -11.73 7.09
CA GLY A 520 -17.01 -11.74 8.50
C GLY A 520 -17.15 -10.37 9.16
N TYR A 521 -16.28 -10.03 10.09
CA TYR A 521 -16.30 -8.71 10.75
C TYR A 521 -15.88 -7.57 9.82
N GLY A 522 -15.19 -7.88 8.72
CA GLY A 522 -14.71 -6.86 7.77
C GLY A 522 -15.84 -6.09 7.09
N HIS A 523 -17.03 -6.69 6.94
CA HIS A 523 -18.16 -6.02 6.28
C HIS A 523 -18.69 -4.79 7.04
N HIS A 524 -18.31 -4.59 8.30
CA HIS A 524 -18.69 -3.41 9.08
C HIS A 524 -17.83 -2.17 8.79
N PHE A 525 -16.70 -2.35 8.07
CA PHE A 525 -15.73 -1.29 7.84
C PHE A 525 -15.44 -1.14 6.35
N PRO A 526 -15.55 0.07 5.78
CA PRO A 526 -15.16 0.32 4.40
C PRO A 526 -13.63 0.30 4.27
N TYR A 527 -13.11 -0.55 3.38
CA TYR A 527 -11.67 -0.70 3.14
C TYR A 527 -11.23 -0.27 1.75
N PHE A 528 -12.16 -0.01 0.84
CA PHE A 528 -11.80 0.30 -0.55
C PHE A 528 -10.86 1.50 -0.63
N PHE A 529 -9.76 1.33 -1.32
CA PHE A 529 -8.70 2.29 -1.49
C PHE A 529 -8.07 2.78 -0.17
N SER A 530 -7.89 1.87 0.77
CA SER A 530 -7.13 2.13 2.01
C SER A 530 -5.64 1.84 1.82
N VAL A 531 -4.80 2.43 2.67
CA VAL A 531 -3.36 2.19 2.75
C VAL A 531 -3.04 1.63 4.12
N PHE A 532 -2.30 0.53 4.18
CA PHE A 532 -1.83 -0.04 5.45
C PHE A 532 -0.62 0.74 5.99
N PRO A 533 -0.47 0.87 7.32
CA PRO A 533 0.54 1.73 7.91
C PRO A 533 1.97 1.26 7.65
N LEU A 534 2.21 -0.05 7.65
CA LEU A 534 3.53 -0.65 7.45
C LEU A 534 3.51 -1.66 6.29
N ASN A 535 4.68 -1.98 5.76
CA ASN A 535 4.81 -2.91 4.64
C ASN A 535 4.15 -4.27 4.91
N ASP A 536 4.23 -4.82 6.10
CA ASP A 536 3.66 -6.13 6.47
C ASP A 536 2.54 -6.07 7.52
N ALA A 537 2.04 -4.88 7.83
CA ALA A 537 1.00 -4.73 8.85
C ALA A 537 -0.39 -5.09 8.30
N PRO A 538 -1.08 -6.08 8.87
CA PRO A 538 -2.40 -6.51 8.43
C PRO A 538 -3.54 -5.78 9.17
N TYR A 539 -3.34 -4.55 9.63
CA TYR A 539 -4.33 -3.77 10.37
C TYR A 539 -4.53 -2.38 9.74
N THR A 540 -5.64 -1.75 10.05
CA THR A 540 -5.93 -0.36 9.69
C THR A 540 -5.45 0.55 10.80
N ALA A 541 -4.69 1.58 10.46
CA ALA A 541 -4.24 2.61 11.37
C ALA A 541 -4.80 3.96 10.93
N ALA A 542 -5.86 4.41 11.59
CA ALA A 542 -6.60 5.61 11.20
C ALA A 542 -5.73 6.87 11.21
N TYR A 543 -4.84 7.01 12.20
CA TYR A 543 -3.97 8.17 12.31
C TYR A 543 -2.97 8.26 11.15
N GLU A 544 -2.25 7.18 10.86
CA GLU A 544 -1.29 7.13 9.76
C GLU A 544 -1.98 7.31 8.41
N GLU A 545 -3.17 6.77 8.21
CA GLU A 545 -3.94 6.98 6.98
C GLU A 545 -4.40 8.43 6.81
N LEU A 546 -4.77 9.11 7.90
CA LEU A 546 -5.08 10.54 7.91
C LEU A 546 -3.87 11.38 7.54
N GLU A 547 -2.69 11.02 8.04
CA GLU A 547 -1.46 11.71 7.67
C GLU A 547 -1.09 11.49 6.20
N VAL A 548 -1.30 10.27 5.67
CA VAL A 548 -1.17 10.01 4.22
C VAL A 548 -2.13 10.88 3.43
N PHE A 549 -3.39 10.97 3.86
CA PHE A 549 -4.38 11.86 3.24
C PHE A 549 -3.89 13.32 3.21
N ALA A 550 -3.44 13.84 4.34
CA ALA A 550 -2.96 15.21 4.45
C ALA A 550 -1.69 15.46 3.61
N ALA A 551 -0.75 14.49 3.61
CA ALA A 551 0.48 14.57 2.84
C ALA A 551 0.23 14.50 1.33
N LEU A 552 -0.70 13.66 0.87
CA LEU A 552 -1.07 13.57 -0.55
C LEU A 552 -1.85 14.82 -1.02
N HIS A 553 -2.69 15.40 -0.16
CA HIS A 553 -3.32 16.68 -0.46
C HIS A 553 -2.27 17.78 -0.61
N HIS A 554 -1.32 17.85 0.33
CA HIS A 554 -0.19 18.78 0.25
C HIS A 554 0.66 18.56 -1.01
N TYR A 555 0.91 17.30 -1.38
CA TYR A 555 1.63 16.97 -2.61
C TYR A 555 0.95 17.55 -3.86
N LEU A 556 -0.39 17.45 -3.96
CA LEU A 556 -1.14 18.06 -5.06
C LEU A 556 -1.02 19.60 -5.08
N GLU A 557 -1.04 20.25 -3.92
CA GLU A 557 -0.84 21.69 -3.81
C GLU A 557 0.57 22.12 -4.26
N VAL A 558 1.59 21.38 -3.86
CA VAL A 558 2.98 21.63 -4.27
C VAL A 558 3.16 21.48 -5.77
N THR A 559 2.54 20.43 -6.35
CA THR A 559 2.74 20.03 -7.75
C THR A 559 1.70 20.60 -8.72
N LYS A 560 0.78 21.47 -8.27
CA LYS A 560 -0.34 21.98 -9.10
C LYS A 560 0.09 22.66 -10.41
N ASP A 561 1.26 23.31 -10.43
CA ASP A 561 1.85 23.98 -11.58
C ASP A 561 2.97 23.16 -12.23
N MET A 562 3.13 21.88 -11.85
CA MET A 562 4.14 20.99 -12.38
C MET A 562 3.53 19.95 -13.30
N GLU A 563 4.35 19.42 -14.20
CA GLU A 563 3.97 18.28 -15.02
C GLU A 563 4.23 16.99 -14.23
N ILE A 564 3.15 16.35 -13.76
CA ILE A 564 3.19 15.05 -13.09
C ILE A 564 2.45 13.99 -13.92
N PRO A 565 2.75 12.70 -13.75
CA PRO A 565 2.08 11.61 -14.46
C PRO A 565 0.56 11.68 -14.37
N ALA A 566 -0.13 11.37 -15.48
CA ALA A 566 -1.59 11.35 -15.53
C ALA A 566 -2.17 10.33 -14.53
N SER A 567 -1.48 9.24 -14.29
CA SER A 567 -1.82 8.23 -13.29
C SER A 567 -1.95 8.80 -11.87
N LEU A 568 -1.04 9.68 -11.48
CA LEU A 568 -1.10 10.34 -10.16
C LEU A 568 -2.26 11.33 -10.06
N LYS A 569 -2.61 12.00 -11.17
CA LYS A 569 -3.80 12.88 -11.25
C LYS A 569 -5.13 12.10 -11.10
N VAL A 570 -5.10 10.78 -11.30
CA VAL A 570 -6.23 9.88 -11.04
C VAL A 570 -6.16 9.29 -9.63
N LEU A 571 -5.04 8.66 -9.28
CA LEU A 571 -4.93 7.84 -8.07
C LEU A 571 -4.98 8.67 -6.78
N ILE A 572 -4.31 9.83 -6.74
CA ILE A 572 -4.26 10.65 -5.51
C ILE A 572 -5.65 11.22 -5.16
N PRO A 573 -6.38 11.90 -6.08
CA PRO A 573 -7.72 12.40 -5.76
C PRO A 573 -8.72 11.28 -5.39
N GLU A 574 -8.61 10.13 -6.04
CA GLU A 574 -9.49 9.00 -5.74
C GLU A 574 -9.18 8.39 -4.36
N PHE A 575 -7.90 8.27 -3.95
CA PHE A 575 -7.55 7.91 -2.58
C PHE A 575 -8.14 8.89 -1.57
N ILE A 576 -7.94 10.20 -1.77
CA ILE A 576 -8.47 11.26 -0.90
C ILE A 576 -9.99 11.14 -0.75
N LYS A 577 -10.71 10.90 -1.83
CA LYS A 577 -12.16 10.73 -1.85
C LYS A 577 -12.65 9.59 -0.95
N TYR A 578 -11.94 8.44 -0.94
CA TYR A 578 -12.33 7.29 -0.11
C TYR A 578 -11.80 7.39 1.32
N ALA A 579 -10.63 7.98 1.53
CA ALA A 579 -10.05 8.16 2.86
C ALA A 579 -10.98 8.94 3.79
N LEU A 580 -11.55 10.04 3.32
CA LEU A 580 -12.51 10.84 4.10
C LEU A 580 -13.73 10.05 4.59
N GLY A 581 -14.23 9.10 3.79
CA GLY A 581 -15.39 8.30 4.16
C GLY A 581 -15.12 7.29 5.29
N ARG A 582 -13.87 6.86 5.47
CA ARG A 582 -13.49 5.84 6.45
C ARG A 582 -13.32 6.34 7.88
N LEU A 583 -13.12 7.64 8.05
CA LEU A 583 -12.75 8.24 9.35
C LEU A 583 -13.89 8.25 10.40
N ALA A 584 -15.09 7.89 10.01
CA ALA A 584 -16.24 7.83 10.90
C ALA A 584 -16.46 6.44 11.54
N TYR A 585 -15.59 5.47 11.29
CA TYR A 585 -15.78 4.07 11.72
C TYR A 585 -14.79 3.61 12.77
#